data_05df705849af9e8b809b6930a6f12942
#
_entry.id   05df705849af9e8b809b6930a6f12942
#
_cell.length_a   1.000
_cell.length_b   1.000
_cell.length_c   1.000
_cell.angle_alpha   90.00
_cell.angle_beta   90.00
_cell.angle_gamma   90.00
#
_symmetry.space_group_name_H-M   'P 1'
#
loop_
_entity.id
_entity.type
_entity.pdbx_description
1 polymer ?
#
loop_
_entity_poly.entity_id
_entity_poly.type
_entity_poly.pdbx_seq_one_letter_code
_entity_poly.pdbx_strand_id
1 'polypeptide(L)'
;MPWWRAPSRLAHTGTMRNRIKPVEPGPGQESVWDYPRPPRVEHTAERVVIALGGRVIAETTDAVRVLETSHPPVYYVPRTAFAPGALEPADGSSFCEFKGVAGYLDVRGGDAVAAGAGWFYPRPTPGFDALVDMIAIYPAAMDYCEVDGERVRPQAGGFYGGWITDRVVGPFKGEPGTAGW
;
A
#
# COMPACT_ATOMS: atom_id res chain seq x y z
N MET A 1 -28.86 45.64 -46.69
CA MET A 1 -29.38 44.54 -45.86
C MET A 1 -28.21 43.64 -45.45
N PRO A 2 -27.60 43.76 -44.27
CA PRO A 2 -26.55 42.89 -43.85
C PRO A 2 -27.13 41.73 -42.99
N TRP A 3 -26.74 40.52 -43.35
CA TRP A 3 -27.11 39.28 -42.69
C TRP A 3 -26.16 39.01 -41.52
N TRP A 4 -26.60 39.23 -40.28
CA TRP A 4 -25.92 38.81 -39.07
C TRP A 4 -26.36 37.39 -38.77
N ARG A 5 -25.48 36.38 -39.07
CA ARG A 5 -25.56 35.05 -38.46
C ARG A 5 -24.78 35.06 -37.16
N ALA A 6 -25.47 34.85 -36.07
CA ALA A 6 -24.86 34.60 -34.76
C ALA A 6 -24.06 33.29 -34.79
N PRO A 7 -22.85 33.23 -34.18
CA PRO A 7 -22.15 31.97 -34.03
C PRO A 7 -22.90 31.10 -33.05
N SER A 8 -23.18 29.86 -33.49
CA SER A 8 -23.71 28.79 -32.67
C SER A 8 -22.80 28.57 -31.42
N ARG A 9 -23.41 28.59 -30.26
CA ARG A 9 -22.80 28.20 -29.01
C ARG A 9 -22.30 26.76 -29.18
N LEU A 10 -20.98 26.58 -29.26
CA LEU A 10 -20.33 25.29 -29.06
C LEU A 10 -20.68 24.84 -27.64
N ALA A 11 -21.51 23.83 -27.55
CA ALA A 11 -21.74 23.11 -26.30
C ALA A 11 -20.39 22.56 -25.83
N HIS A 12 -19.89 23.11 -24.74
CA HIS A 12 -18.81 22.48 -24.01
C HIS A 12 -19.37 21.16 -23.48
N THR A 13 -19.05 20.08 -24.17
CA THR A 13 -19.17 18.73 -23.61
C THR A 13 -18.15 18.62 -22.47
N GLY A 14 -18.56 19.04 -21.30
CA GLY A 14 -17.83 18.81 -20.07
C GLY A 14 -17.69 17.31 -19.93
N THR A 15 -16.46 16.81 -20.08
CA THR A 15 -16.09 15.46 -19.74
C THR A 15 -16.56 15.24 -18.30
N MET A 16 -17.58 14.41 -18.10
CA MET A 16 -17.99 13.97 -16.77
C MET A 16 -16.78 13.25 -16.17
N ARG A 17 -15.99 13.94 -15.37
CA ARG A 17 -15.07 13.31 -14.45
C ARG A 17 -15.94 12.43 -13.57
N ASN A 18 -15.78 11.11 -13.75
CA ASN A 18 -16.44 10.10 -12.93
C ASN A 18 -16.08 10.44 -11.49
N ARG A 19 -16.99 11.04 -10.73
CA ARG A 19 -16.76 11.39 -9.33
C ARG A 19 -16.65 10.07 -8.59
N ILE A 20 -15.44 9.79 -8.08
CA ILE A 20 -15.20 8.68 -7.18
C ILE A 20 -16.19 8.82 -6.01
N LYS A 21 -16.90 7.74 -5.70
CA LYS A 21 -17.76 7.66 -4.53
C LYS A 21 -17.07 6.74 -3.51
N PRO A 22 -16.47 7.29 -2.46
CA PRO A 22 -15.98 6.49 -1.35
C PRO A 22 -17.10 5.61 -0.78
N VAL A 23 -16.73 4.40 -0.38
CA VAL A 23 -17.64 3.53 0.35
C VAL A 23 -17.78 4.06 1.77
N GLU A 24 -19.01 4.19 2.26
CA GLU A 24 -19.27 4.60 3.64
C GLU A 24 -18.78 3.53 4.60
N PRO A 25 -17.90 3.84 5.56
CA PRO A 25 -17.40 2.85 6.51
C PRO A 25 -18.49 2.47 7.52
N GLY A 26 -18.62 1.18 7.77
CA GLY A 26 -19.45 0.65 8.86
C GLY A 26 -18.72 0.73 10.21
N PRO A 27 -19.38 0.25 11.30
CA PRO A 27 -18.76 0.22 12.62
C PRO A 27 -17.41 -0.52 12.61
N GLY A 28 -16.36 0.12 13.15
CA GLY A 28 -15.02 -0.44 13.21
C GLY A 28 -14.23 -0.42 11.89
N GLN A 29 -14.79 0.14 10.84
CA GLN A 29 -14.12 0.30 9.55
C GLN A 29 -13.57 1.71 9.37
N GLU A 30 -12.55 1.81 8.51
CA GLU A 30 -11.91 3.06 8.07
C GLU A 30 -12.10 3.22 6.56
N SER A 31 -12.45 4.44 6.08
CA SER A 31 -12.39 4.73 4.66
C SER A 31 -10.98 5.16 4.28
N VAL A 32 -10.39 4.52 3.26
CA VAL A 32 -9.07 4.93 2.75
C VAL A 32 -9.09 6.33 2.11
N TRP A 33 -10.27 6.87 1.85
CA TRP A 33 -10.44 8.22 1.33
C TRP A 33 -10.34 9.32 2.41
N ASP A 34 -10.39 8.92 3.68
CA ASP A 34 -10.17 9.80 4.84
C ASP A 34 -8.68 9.86 5.25
N TYR A 35 -7.84 9.04 4.63
CA TYR A 35 -6.40 9.08 4.86
C TYR A 35 -5.77 10.32 4.25
N PRO A 36 -4.73 10.89 4.90
CA PRO A 36 -4.10 12.12 4.43
C PRO A 36 -3.12 11.90 3.27
N ARG A 37 -2.78 13.01 2.61
CA ARG A 37 -1.63 13.13 1.71
C ARG A 37 -0.94 14.46 2.01
N PRO A 38 0.33 14.49 2.46
CA PRO A 38 1.27 13.37 2.62
C PRO A 38 0.76 12.24 3.53
N PRO A 39 1.26 11.00 3.34
CA PRO A 39 0.83 9.85 4.13
C PRO A 39 1.13 10.03 5.63
N ARG A 40 0.26 9.47 6.47
CA ARG A 40 0.46 9.39 7.91
C ARG A 40 1.08 8.06 8.30
N VAL A 41 2.02 8.10 9.23
CA VAL A 41 2.62 6.93 9.86
C VAL A 41 1.95 6.70 11.21
N GLU A 42 1.56 5.46 11.49
CA GLU A 42 0.83 5.10 12.69
C GLU A 42 1.30 3.75 13.24
N HIS A 43 1.68 3.69 14.52
CA HIS A 43 1.93 2.43 15.19
C HIS A 43 0.63 1.66 15.40
N THR A 44 0.72 0.34 15.31
CA THR A 44 -0.41 -0.54 15.56
C THR A 44 0.02 -1.73 16.43
N ALA A 45 -0.85 -2.13 17.34
CA ALA A 45 -0.67 -3.33 18.17
C ALA A 45 -1.39 -4.57 17.57
N GLU A 46 -1.89 -4.46 16.33
CA GLU A 46 -2.46 -5.60 15.61
C GLU A 46 -1.42 -6.69 15.44
N ARG A 47 -1.82 -7.94 15.62
CA ARG A 47 -0.95 -9.08 15.36
C ARG A 47 -0.79 -9.28 13.86
N VAL A 48 0.42 -9.08 13.37
CA VAL A 48 0.78 -9.27 11.95
C VAL A 48 1.55 -10.58 11.80
N VAL A 49 1.15 -11.39 10.83
CA VAL A 49 1.81 -12.67 10.47
C VAL A 49 2.10 -12.67 8.98
N ILE A 50 3.29 -13.11 8.60
CA ILE A 50 3.73 -13.30 7.21
C ILE A 50 4.24 -14.72 7.05
N ALA A 51 3.75 -15.44 6.04
CA ALA A 51 4.15 -16.83 5.76
C ALA A 51 4.58 -16.99 4.31
N LEU A 52 5.64 -17.79 4.12
CA LEU A 52 6.17 -18.16 2.81
C LEU A 52 6.80 -19.55 2.88
N GLY A 53 6.61 -20.38 1.85
CA GLY A 53 7.18 -21.71 1.77
C GLY A 53 6.71 -22.63 2.88
N GLY A 54 5.44 -22.52 3.28
CA GLY A 54 4.82 -23.31 4.33
C GLY A 54 5.29 -22.96 5.76
N ARG A 55 5.93 -21.82 5.95
CA ARG A 55 6.46 -21.37 7.26
C ARG A 55 6.05 -19.95 7.57
N VAL A 56 5.77 -19.67 8.84
CA VAL A 56 5.70 -18.29 9.33
C VAL A 56 7.13 -17.73 9.35
N ILE A 57 7.37 -16.67 8.59
CA ILE A 57 8.68 -16.02 8.49
C ILE A 57 8.77 -14.72 9.26
N ALA A 58 7.64 -14.13 9.64
CA ALA A 58 7.59 -13.00 10.57
C ALA A 58 6.28 -13.00 11.34
N GLU A 59 6.36 -12.59 12.60
CA GLU A 59 5.22 -12.37 13.47
C GLU A 59 5.54 -11.25 14.45
N THR A 60 4.63 -10.28 14.61
CA THR A 60 4.81 -9.14 15.51
C THR A 60 3.49 -8.53 15.94
N THR A 61 3.51 -7.83 17.07
CA THR A 61 2.47 -6.88 17.50
C THR A 61 3.01 -5.44 17.56
N ASP A 62 4.15 -5.19 16.91
CA ASP A 62 4.82 -3.89 16.88
C ASP A 62 5.03 -3.47 15.41
N ALA A 63 3.95 -3.41 14.67
CA ALA A 63 3.96 -2.97 13.28
C ALA A 63 3.65 -1.47 13.17
N VAL A 64 3.97 -0.92 12.00
CA VAL A 64 3.65 0.44 11.61
C VAL A 64 2.78 0.40 10.35
N ARG A 65 1.71 1.18 10.33
CA ARG A 65 0.88 1.39 9.13
C ARG A 65 1.25 2.71 8.47
N VAL A 66 1.38 2.72 7.16
CA VAL A 66 1.42 3.94 6.36
C VAL A 66 0.07 4.10 5.67
N LEU A 67 -0.59 5.21 5.94
CA LEU A 67 -1.96 5.52 5.53
C LEU A 67 -1.94 6.68 4.53
N GLU A 68 -2.30 6.39 3.29
CA GLU A 68 -2.34 7.36 2.19
C GLU A 68 -3.69 7.32 1.49
N THR A 69 -4.23 8.51 1.16
CA THR A 69 -5.50 8.67 0.44
C THR A 69 -5.62 7.68 -0.72
N SER A 70 -6.73 6.99 -0.82
CA SER A 70 -7.09 6.00 -1.85
C SER A 70 -6.35 4.66 -1.79
N HIS A 71 -5.34 4.51 -0.93
CA HIS A 71 -4.59 3.27 -0.79
C HIS A 71 -5.01 2.49 0.46
N PRO A 72 -5.10 1.15 0.39
CA PRO A 72 -5.13 0.34 1.61
C PRO A 72 -3.86 0.61 2.44
N PRO A 73 -3.90 0.39 3.76
CA PRO A 73 -2.70 0.53 4.60
C PRO A 73 -1.54 -0.32 4.09
N VAL A 74 -0.34 0.23 4.10
CA VAL A 74 0.89 -0.54 3.93
C VAL A 74 1.44 -0.84 5.32
N TYR A 75 1.62 -2.11 5.63
CA TYR A 75 2.18 -2.55 6.90
C TYR A 75 3.69 -2.69 6.79
N TYR A 76 4.38 -2.14 7.78
CA TYR A 76 5.81 -2.26 7.97
C TYR A 76 6.07 -3.02 9.26
N VAL A 77 6.89 -4.05 9.17
CA VAL A 77 7.21 -5.00 10.25
C VAL A 77 8.66 -4.81 10.67
N PRO A 78 8.98 -4.79 11.97
CA PRO A 78 10.37 -4.69 12.41
C PRO A 78 11.24 -5.76 11.74
N ARG A 79 12.40 -5.36 11.23
CA ARG A 79 13.37 -6.31 10.64
C ARG A 79 13.69 -7.47 11.60
N THR A 80 13.73 -7.19 12.89
CA THR A 80 14.00 -8.17 13.95
C THR A 80 12.89 -9.20 14.15
N ALA A 81 11.69 -8.97 13.62
CA ALA A 81 10.57 -9.92 13.68
C ALA A 81 10.67 -11.02 12.62
N PHE A 82 11.54 -10.85 11.63
CA PHE A 82 11.75 -11.85 10.59
C PHE A 82 12.67 -12.96 11.08
N ALA A 83 12.36 -14.19 10.68
CA ALA A 83 13.19 -15.34 10.94
C ALA A 83 14.61 -15.16 10.36
N PRO A 84 15.65 -15.71 10.99
CA PRO A 84 17.01 -15.66 10.44
C PRO A 84 17.06 -16.18 8.99
N GLY A 85 17.68 -15.42 8.08
CA GLY A 85 17.80 -15.76 6.66
C GLY A 85 16.53 -15.54 5.82
N ALA A 86 15.45 -15.01 6.40
CA ALA A 86 14.23 -14.70 5.66
C ALA A 86 14.36 -13.48 4.75
N LEU A 87 15.33 -12.60 4.97
CA LEU A 87 15.54 -11.38 4.20
C LEU A 87 16.95 -11.35 3.63
N GLU A 88 17.07 -11.22 2.31
CA GLU A 88 18.35 -11.02 1.61
C GLU A 88 18.30 -9.73 0.78
N PRO A 89 19.41 -8.99 0.67
CA PRO A 89 19.48 -7.82 -0.20
C PRO A 89 19.15 -8.20 -1.65
N ALA A 90 18.30 -7.40 -2.31
CA ALA A 90 18.03 -7.50 -3.73
C ALA A 90 18.51 -6.24 -4.44
N ASP A 91 18.79 -6.37 -5.74
CA ASP A 91 19.19 -5.27 -6.58
C ASP A 91 18.02 -4.30 -6.85
N GLY A 92 18.39 -3.06 -7.17
CA GLY A 92 17.44 -2.02 -7.54
C GLY A 92 17.05 -1.09 -6.40
N SER A 93 16.43 0.00 -6.79
CA SER A 93 15.88 1.00 -5.89
C SER A 93 14.73 1.72 -6.57
N SER A 94 13.86 2.35 -5.78
CA SER A 94 12.83 3.26 -6.27
C SER A 94 12.78 4.50 -5.40
N PHE A 95 12.14 5.55 -5.92
CA PHE A 95 11.99 6.81 -5.22
C PHE A 95 10.51 7.07 -4.92
N CYS A 96 10.21 7.34 -3.67
CA CYS A 96 8.91 7.84 -3.22
C CYS A 96 9.07 9.32 -2.85
N GLU A 97 8.22 10.18 -3.42
CA GLU A 97 8.26 11.62 -3.17
C GLU A 97 8.10 12.00 -1.68
N PHE A 98 7.45 11.15 -0.89
CA PHE A 98 7.23 11.39 0.54
C PHE A 98 8.28 10.73 1.42
N LYS A 99 8.65 9.46 1.14
CA LYS A 99 9.45 8.61 2.01
C LYS A 99 10.94 8.54 1.66
N GLY A 100 11.30 8.95 0.43
CA GLY A 100 12.67 8.92 -0.04
C GLY A 100 13.01 7.67 -0.87
N VAL A 101 14.27 7.25 -0.86
CA VAL A 101 14.76 6.11 -1.65
C VAL A 101 14.51 4.80 -0.92
N ALA A 102 13.82 3.88 -1.58
CA ALA A 102 13.62 2.52 -1.12
C ALA A 102 14.69 1.57 -1.68
N GLY A 103 15.17 0.64 -0.85
CA GLY A 103 15.89 -0.55 -1.24
C GLY A 103 14.98 -1.77 -1.25
N TYR A 104 15.36 -2.81 -1.99
CA TYR A 104 14.59 -4.04 -2.12
C TYR A 104 15.24 -5.23 -1.43
N LEU A 105 14.41 -6.22 -1.13
CA LEU A 105 14.80 -7.48 -0.47
C LEU A 105 14.13 -8.65 -1.18
N ASP A 106 14.90 -9.71 -1.37
CA ASP A 106 14.36 -11.03 -1.62
C ASP A 106 13.86 -11.62 -0.29
N VAL A 107 12.70 -12.27 -0.33
CA VAL A 107 12.09 -12.87 0.84
C VAL A 107 12.15 -14.38 0.72
N ARG A 108 12.63 -15.05 1.77
CA ARG A 108 12.82 -16.50 1.81
C ARG A 108 11.99 -17.16 2.90
N GLY A 109 11.44 -18.32 2.59
CA GLY A 109 10.77 -19.18 3.55
C GLY A 109 10.79 -20.63 3.07
N GLY A 110 11.28 -21.56 3.89
CA GLY A 110 11.51 -22.93 3.44
C GLY A 110 12.39 -22.96 2.19
N ASP A 111 11.92 -23.63 1.13
CA ASP A 111 12.60 -23.68 -0.16
C ASP A 111 12.10 -22.58 -1.14
N ALA A 112 11.16 -21.74 -0.71
CA ALA A 112 10.59 -20.67 -1.53
C ALA A 112 11.43 -19.40 -1.46
N VAL A 113 11.53 -18.72 -2.61
CA VAL A 113 12.14 -17.38 -2.74
C VAL A 113 11.19 -16.48 -3.51
N ALA A 114 10.82 -15.38 -2.89
CA ALA A 114 10.04 -14.31 -3.54
C ALA A 114 10.99 -13.13 -3.83
N ALA A 115 11.44 -13.03 -5.07
CA ALA A 115 12.41 -12.05 -5.50
C ALA A 115 11.83 -10.63 -5.45
N GLY A 116 12.56 -9.68 -4.83
CA GLY A 116 12.16 -8.29 -4.72
C GLY A 116 10.85 -8.07 -3.97
N ALA A 117 10.40 -9.03 -3.16
CA ALA A 117 9.09 -9.00 -2.52
C ALA A 117 9.04 -8.17 -1.23
N GLY A 118 10.17 -7.70 -0.76
CA GLY A 118 10.26 -6.77 0.36
C GLY A 118 10.90 -5.46 -0.02
N TRP A 119 10.59 -4.39 0.70
CA TRP A 119 11.28 -3.11 0.57
C TRP A 119 11.40 -2.40 1.91
N PHE A 120 12.33 -1.46 1.97
CA PHE A 120 12.61 -0.68 3.16
C PHE A 120 13.18 0.68 2.79
N TYR A 121 13.15 1.61 3.72
CA TYR A 121 13.75 2.94 3.56
C TYR A 121 14.96 3.06 4.49
N PRO A 122 16.21 2.94 3.98
CA PRO A 122 17.40 3.01 4.83
C PRO A 122 17.61 4.39 5.45
N ARG A 123 17.12 5.42 4.78
CA ARG A 123 17.16 6.81 5.24
C ARG A 123 15.86 7.49 4.81
N PRO A 124 14.76 7.25 5.55
CA PRO A 124 13.49 7.90 5.24
C PRO A 124 13.59 9.42 5.43
N THR A 125 12.77 10.15 4.69
CA THR A 125 12.67 11.60 4.85
C THR A 125 12.11 11.96 6.24
N PRO A 126 12.40 13.18 6.77
CA PRO A 126 11.84 13.63 8.04
C PRO A 126 10.31 13.47 8.10
N GLY A 127 9.83 12.96 9.23
CA GLY A 127 8.41 12.60 9.43
C GLY A 127 8.08 11.14 9.13
N PHE A 128 9.01 10.39 8.53
CA PHE A 128 8.90 8.95 8.30
C PHE A 128 9.95 8.15 9.08
N ASP A 129 10.53 8.72 10.11
CA ASP A 129 11.60 8.13 10.92
C ASP A 129 11.19 6.79 11.57
N ALA A 130 9.90 6.60 11.82
CA ALA A 130 9.36 5.32 12.32
C ALA A 130 9.53 4.15 11.34
N LEU A 131 9.91 4.41 10.08
CA LEU A 131 10.18 3.36 9.08
C LEU A 131 11.63 2.88 9.08
N VAL A 132 12.51 3.47 9.91
CA VAL A 132 13.88 2.98 10.06
C VAL A 132 13.85 1.56 10.61
N ASP A 133 14.61 0.64 9.98
CA ASP A 133 14.67 -0.79 10.30
C ASP A 133 13.31 -1.54 10.22
N MET A 134 12.36 -0.96 9.48
CA MET A 134 11.08 -1.59 9.20
C MET A 134 11.03 -2.08 7.75
N ILE A 135 10.39 -3.23 7.55
CA ILE A 135 10.27 -3.89 6.25
C ILE A 135 8.80 -3.97 5.85
N ALA A 136 8.49 -3.55 4.65
CA ALA A 136 7.21 -3.80 4.01
C ALA A 136 7.33 -4.98 3.05
N ILE A 137 6.23 -5.74 2.90
CA ILE A 137 6.17 -6.94 2.07
C ILE A 137 5.00 -6.81 1.10
N TYR A 138 5.20 -7.22 -0.15
CA TYR A 138 4.12 -7.44 -1.11
C TYR A 138 3.32 -8.69 -0.74
N PRO A 139 2.08 -8.57 -0.24
CA PRO A 139 1.34 -9.73 0.24
C PRO A 139 1.01 -10.72 -0.86
N ALA A 140 0.90 -10.26 -2.12
CA ALA A 140 0.64 -11.14 -3.27
C ALA A 140 1.79 -12.14 -3.56
N ALA A 141 3.00 -11.86 -3.07
CA ALA A 141 4.17 -12.73 -3.26
C ALA A 141 4.36 -13.73 -2.12
N MET A 142 3.52 -13.69 -1.09
CA MET A 142 3.57 -14.56 0.08
C MET A 142 2.56 -15.71 -0.04
N ASP A 143 2.75 -16.77 0.75
CA ASP A 143 1.70 -17.79 0.91
C ASP A 143 0.46 -17.13 1.52
N TYR A 144 0.69 -16.31 2.53
CA TYR A 144 -0.30 -15.42 3.12
C TYR A 144 0.32 -14.36 4.03
N CYS A 145 -0.46 -13.30 4.22
CA CYS A 145 -0.30 -12.36 5.32
C CYS A 145 -1.60 -12.32 6.12
N GLU A 146 -1.51 -12.07 7.42
CA GLU A 146 -2.66 -11.91 8.31
C GLU A 146 -2.50 -10.69 9.21
N VAL A 147 -3.63 -10.07 9.52
CA VAL A 147 -3.76 -9.03 10.54
C VAL A 147 -4.85 -9.47 11.51
N ASP A 148 -4.52 -9.64 12.79
CA ASP A 148 -5.41 -10.15 13.82
C ASP A 148 -6.15 -11.45 13.43
N GLY A 149 -5.46 -12.34 12.70
CA GLY A 149 -5.99 -13.61 12.21
C GLY A 149 -6.84 -13.52 10.94
N GLU A 150 -7.09 -12.32 10.42
CA GLU A 150 -7.74 -12.13 9.12
C GLU A 150 -6.73 -12.20 7.98
N ARG A 151 -7.05 -12.99 6.94
CA ARG A 151 -6.27 -13.08 5.72
C ARG A 151 -6.31 -11.77 4.95
N VAL A 152 -5.14 -11.24 4.65
CA VAL A 152 -4.97 -10.04 3.84
C VAL A 152 -5.28 -10.32 2.38
N ARG A 153 -6.03 -9.43 1.74
CA ARG A 153 -6.21 -9.35 0.30
C ARG A 153 -5.21 -8.33 -0.25
N PRO A 154 -4.36 -8.71 -1.23
CA PRO A 154 -3.41 -7.79 -1.83
C PRO A 154 -4.12 -6.65 -2.59
N GLN A 155 -3.56 -5.44 -2.53
CA GLN A 155 -3.96 -4.35 -3.41
C GLN A 155 -3.68 -4.72 -4.87
N ALA A 156 -4.63 -4.41 -5.77
CA ALA A 156 -4.49 -4.67 -7.19
C ALA A 156 -3.37 -3.84 -7.84
N GLY A 157 -2.91 -4.28 -9.03
CA GLY A 157 -1.98 -3.54 -9.89
C GLY A 157 -0.50 -3.90 -9.76
N GLY A 158 -0.12 -4.77 -8.82
CA GLY A 158 1.25 -5.32 -8.72
C GLY A 158 2.36 -4.34 -8.34
N PHE A 159 2.11 -3.02 -8.42
CA PHE A 159 3.07 -1.97 -8.05
C PHE A 159 2.94 -1.56 -6.58
N TYR A 160 1.71 -1.57 -6.05
CA TYR A 160 1.41 -1.14 -4.70
C TYR A 160 1.38 -2.35 -3.75
N GLY A 161 1.84 -2.15 -2.53
CA GLY A 161 1.91 -3.19 -1.51
C GLY A 161 0.89 -3.04 -0.39
N GLY A 162 -0.27 -2.44 -0.65
CA GLY A 162 -1.32 -2.26 0.35
C GLY A 162 -1.99 -3.57 0.76
N TRP A 163 -2.40 -3.62 2.01
CA TRP A 163 -3.02 -4.77 2.66
C TRP A 163 -4.49 -4.49 2.92
N ILE A 164 -5.38 -5.21 2.24
CA ILE A 164 -6.83 -5.06 2.38
C ILE A 164 -7.34 -6.07 3.39
N THR A 165 -8.01 -5.59 4.43
CA THR A 165 -8.78 -6.36 5.40
C THR A 165 -10.20 -5.81 5.45
N ASP A 166 -11.10 -6.49 6.17
CA ASP A 166 -12.48 -6.02 6.36
C ASP A 166 -12.56 -4.75 7.21
N ARG A 167 -11.44 -4.35 7.83
CA ARG A 167 -11.33 -3.09 8.56
C ARG A 167 -11.31 -1.85 7.67
N VAL A 168 -10.97 -1.96 6.39
CA VAL A 168 -10.86 -0.83 5.47
C VAL A 168 -11.81 -0.94 4.30
N VAL A 169 -12.39 0.18 3.91
CA VAL A 169 -13.27 0.27 2.75
C VAL A 169 -12.71 1.24 1.71
N GLY A 170 -12.97 0.90 0.43
CA GLY A 170 -12.47 1.62 -0.73
C GLY A 170 -13.46 2.62 -1.35
N PRO A 171 -13.43 2.73 -2.67
CA PRO A 171 -12.66 1.93 -3.63
C PRO A 171 -11.16 2.18 -3.51
N PHE A 172 -10.36 1.16 -3.87
CA PHE A 172 -8.90 1.20 -3.71
C PHE A 172 -8.21 1.53 -5.02
N LYS A 173 -7.16 2.36 -4.96
CA LYS A 173 -6.24 2.57 -6.08
C LYS A 173 -5.53 1.25 -6.44
N GLY A 174 -5.24 1.06 -7.73
CA GLY A 174 -4.55 -0.13 -8.25
C GLY A 174 -5.34 -0.85 -9.34
N GLU A 175 -6.67 -0.74 -9.33
CA GLU A 175 -7.51 -1.25 -10.40
C GLU A 175 -7.32 -0.45 -11.71
N PRO A 176 -7.62 -1.05 -12.89
CA PRO A 176 -7.59 -0.34 -14.15
C PRO A 176 -8.42 0.95 -14.11
N GLY A 177 -7.86 2.06 -14.58
CA GLY A 177 -8.51 3.37 -14.60
C GLY A 177 -8.34 4.21 -13.33
N THR A 178 -7.65 3.72 -12.32
CA THR A 178 -7.44 4.41 -11.04
C THR A 178 -6.09 5.16 -10.95
N ALA A 179 -5.30 5.18 -12.00
CA ALA A 179 -3.94 5.75 -11.98
C ALA A 179 -3.90 7.23 -11.56
N GLY A 180 -4.98 7.98 -11.78
CA GLY A 180 -5.10 9.39 -11.41
C GLY A 180 -5.67 9.67 -10.02
N TRP A 181 -5.85 8.65 -9.17
CA TRP A 181 -6.40 8.79 -7.81
C TRP A 181 -5.35 9.23 -6.80
#